data_ff4d08d94320510e2a0eb161a6974160
#
_entry.id   ff4d08d94320510e2a0eb161a6974160
#
_cell.length_a   1.000
_cell.length_b   1.000
_cell.length_c   1.000
_cell.angle_alpha   90.00
_cell.angle_beta   90.00
_cell.angle_gamma   90.00
#
_symmetry.space_group_name_H-M   'P 1'
#
loop_
_entity.id
_entity.type
_entity.pdbx_description
1 polymer ?
#
loop_
_entity_poly.entity_id
_entity_poly.type
_entity_poly.pdbx_seq_one_letter_code
_entity_poly.pdbx_strand_id
1 'polypeptide(L)'
;MSRLVRAGVLAALAFAGAVSLAATPAPVASAPAADAVRLVRDRLKLSPVLKGEFEQTKTLKGFRNALVSRGEFLVARGQGVWWHTREPFETTLVVTRTRLFTRNPDGSVANLADAQAEPGVRQVNELIFSLLAADLDALADKFDIAAQPVGAAGWSLVLTPRDPAVARFLVRATLAGERDVHSVRIEEARGDATQIRFSHQQPAAALAPDEAARFQ
;
A
#
# COMPACT_ATOMS: atom_id res chain seq x y z
N MET A 1 70.79 8.81 22.76
CA MET A 1 72.03 8.09 22.37
C MET A 1 71.68 6.91 21.51
N SER A 2 72.24 6.95 20.30
CA SER A 2 72.56 5.87 19.40
C SER A 2 71.39 5.10 18.76
N ARG A 3 71.10 5.33 17.50
CA ARG A 3 71.75 4.88 16.23
C ARG A 3 71.83 3.35 16.07
N LEU A 4 71.13 2.85 15.02
CA LEU A 4 71.67 2.18 13.81
C LEU A 4 70.53 1.33 13.20
N VAL A 5 69.99 1.60 12.04
CA VAL A 5 70.49 1.42 10.65
C VAL A 5 70.53 -0.03 10.15
N ARG A 6 69.86 -0.17 9.01
CA ARG A 6 70.05 -1.13 7.90
C ARG A 6 68.91 -2.14 7.76
N ALA A 7 68.13 -1.99 6.77
CA ALA A 7 68.27 -2.20 5.33
C ALA A 7 67.97 -3.65 4.94
N GLY A 8 67.05 -3.82 4.09
CA GLY A 8 67.10 -4.94 3.18
C GLY A 8 65.76 -5.47 2.65
N VAL A 9 65.61 -5.25 1.40
CA VAL A 9 65.01 -6.12 0.38
C VAL A 9 63.52 -5.96 0.07
N LEU A 10 63.32 -5.32 -1.08
CA LEU A 10 62.11 -5.38 -1.93
C LEU A 10 61.68 -6.83 -2.19
N ALA A 11 60.39 -7.07 -2.04
CA ALA A 11 59.66 -8.06 -2.82
C ALA A 11 58.34 -7.44 -3.25
N ALA A 12 58.30 -7.02 -4.51
CA ALA A 12 57.10 -6.59 -5.18
C ALA A 12 56.23 -7.82 -5.49
N LEU A 13 55.11 -7.98 -4.80
CA LEU A 13 54.03 -8.88 -5.20
C LEU A 13 52.90 -8.02 -5.72
N ALA A 14 52.78 -8.03 -7.04
CA ALA A 14 51.64 -7.45 -7.75
C ALA A 14 50.40 -8.29 -7.43
N PHE A 15 49.58 -7.79 -6.54
CA PHE A 15 48.22 -8.30 -6.35
C PHE A 15 47.30 -7.64 -7.42
N ALA A 16 47.06 -8.36 -8.50
CA ALA A 16 46.03 -8.00 -9.45
C ALA A 16 44.67 -8.13 -8.74
N GLY A 17 44.22 -7.04 -8.14
CA GLY A 17 42.86 -6.94 -7.60
C GLY A 17 41.86 -6.98 -8.73
N ALA A 18 41.15 -8.10 -8.87
CA ALA A 18 39.97 -8.17 -9.70
C ALA A 18 38.90 -7.22 -9.11
N VAL A 19 38.71 -6.06 -9.74
CA VAL A 19 37.57 -5.17 -9.44
C VAL A 19 36.36 -5.89 -9.97
N SER A 20 35.62 -6.56 -9.06
CA SER A 20 34.26 -7.02 -9.35
C SER A 20 33.41 -5.78 -9.57
N LEU A 21 33.10 -5.45 -10.81
CA LEU A 21 32.05 -4.51 -11.13
C LEU A 21 30.75 -5.12 -10.62
N ALA A 22 30.28 -4.65 -9.49
CA ALA A 22 28.91 -4.89 -9.05
C ALA A 22 28.00 -4.32 -10.14
N ALA A 23 27.32 -5.19 -10.87
CA ALA A 23 26.33 -4.80 -11.86
C ALA A 23 25.24 -4.03 -11.12
N THR A 24 25.16 -2.73 -11.37
CA THR A 24 24.03 -1.89 -10.98
C THR A 24 22.77 -2.51 -11.61
N PRO A 25 21.71 -2.83 -10.84
CA PRO A 25 20.49 -3.33 -11.43
C PRO A 25 19.99 -2.28 -12.44
N ALA A 26 19.84 -2.69 -13.68
CA ALA A 26 19.31 -1.83 -14.73
C ALA A 26 17.94 -1.30 -14.32
N PRO A 27 17.62 -0.02 -14.55
CA PRO A 27 16.29 0.50 -14.29
C PRO A 27 15.31 -0.32 -15.15
N VAL A 28 14.37 -0.99 -14.48
CA VAL A 28 13.29 -1.71 -15.15
C VAL A 28 12.49 -0.65 -15.90
N ALA A 29 12.48 -0.70 -17.20
CA ALA A 29 11.73 0.22 -18.04
C ALA A 29 10.26 0.12 -17.64
N SER A 30 9.71 1.18 -17.06
CA SER A 30 8.30 1.27 -16.74
C SER A 30 7.50 1.23 -18.03
N ALA A 31 6.59 0.27 -18.16
CA ALA A 31 5.66 0.24 -19.28
C ALA A 31 4.80 1.53 -19.27
N PRO A 32 4.32 2.02 -20.42
CA PRO A 32 3.36 3.11 -20.48
C PRO A 32 2.18 2.84 -19.52
N ALA A 33 1.65 3.88 -18.87
CA ALA A 33 0.61 3.72 -17.84
C ALA A 33 -0.59 2.89 -18.32
N ALA A 34 -0.98 3.01 -19.58
CA ALA A 34 -2.06 2.23 -20.20
C ALA A 34 -1.75 0.72 -20.24
N ASP A 35 -0.52 0.35 -20.60
CA ASP A 35 -0.09 -1.06 -20.65
C ASP A 35 0.03 -1.64 -19.24
N ALA A 36 0.47 -0.83 -18.28
CA ALA A 36 0.54 -1.18 -16.87
C ALA A 36 -0.84 -1.50 -16.30
N VAL A 37 -1.81 -0.62 -16.54
CA VAL A 37 -3.21 -0.81 -16.12
C VAL A 37 -3.80 -2.06 -16.77
N ARG A 38 -3.55 -2.28 -18.06
CA ARG A 38 -4.04 -3.45 -18.79
C ARG A 38 -3.51 -4.75 -18.20
N LEU A 39 -2.19 -4.84 -17.94
CA LEU A 39 -1.57 -6.01 -17.34
C LEU A 39 -2.24 -6.42 -16.03
N VAL A 40 -2.49 -5.44 -15.15
CA VAL A 40 -3.13 -5.72 -13.85
C VAL A 40 -4.59 -6.07 -14.04
N ARG A 41 -5.33 -5.38 -14.93
CA ARG A 41 -6.73 -5.66 -15.23
C ARG A 41 -6.95 -7.09 -15.75
N ASP A 42 -6.05 -7.61 -16.55
CA ASP A 42 -6.14 -8.96 -17.09
C ASP A 42 -5.99 -10.04 -15.99
N ARG A 43 -5.22 -9.75 -14.96
CA ARG A 43 -4.93 -10.65 -13.85
C ARG A 43 -5.90 -10.53 -12.68
N LEU A 44 -6.27 -9.30 -12.35
CA LEU A 44 -7.12 -8.99 -11.20
C LEU A 44 -8.58 -9.41 -11.45
N LYS A 45 -9.14 -10.19 -10.54
CA LYS A 45 -10.56 -10.61 -10.58
C LYS A 45 -11.37 -9.82 -9.58
N LEU A 46 -12.02 -8.79 -10.07
CA LEU A 46 -12.78 -7.89 -9.24
C LEU A 46 -14.15 -8.48 -8.89
N SER A 47 -14.35 -8.80 -7.63
CA SER A 47 -15.64 -9.29 -7.10
C SER A 47 -16.52 -8.14 -6.63
N PRO A 48 -17.86 -8.24 -6.73
CA PRO A 48 -18.78 -7.22 -6.19
C PRO A 48 -18.60 -7.00 -4.69
N VAL A 49 -18.32 -8.07 -3.96
CA VAL A 49 -18.03 -8.07 -2.53
C VAL A 49 -16.77 -8.87 -2.28
N LEU A 50 -15.88 -8.34 -1.47
CA LEU A 50 -14.67 -9.02 -0.99
C LEU A 50 -14.54 -8.79 0.51
N LYS A 51 -14.42 -9.88 1.27
CA LYS A 51 -14.18 -9.84 2.71
C LYS A 51 -12.97 -10.70 3.07
N GLY A 52 -12.37 -10.42 4.23
CA GLY A 52 -11.22 -11.15 4.70
C GLY A 52 -10.62 -10.53 5.94
N GLU A 53 -9.39 -10.91 6.22
CA GLU A 53 -8.63 -10.42 7.34
C GLU A 53 -7.47 -9.54 6.87
N PHE A 54 -7.01 -8.65 7.74
CA PHE A 54 -5.83 -7.86 7.50
C PHE A 54 -4.88 -7.86 8.69
N GLU A 55 -3.60 -7.73 8.38
CA GLU A 55 -2.56 -7.30 9.31
C GLU A 55 -1.95 -6.01 8.77
N GLN A 56 -1.98 -4.96 9.57
CA GLN A 56 -1.38 -3.66 9.26
C GLN A 56 -0.19 -3.44 10.18
N THR A 57 0.95 -3.12 9.61
CA THR A 57 2.16 -2.71 10.32
C THR A 57 2.50 -1.28 9.94
N LYS A 58 2.45 -0.37 10.91
CA LYS A 58 2.84 1.04 10.72
C LYS A 58 4.18 1.31 11.38
N THR A 59 5.16 1.70 10.58
CA THR A 59 6.48 2.14 11.02
C THR A 59 6.49 3.66 11.08
N LEU A 60 6.77 4.21 12.24
CA LEU A 60 6.88 5.66 12.45
C LEU A 60 8.34 6.06 12.41
N LYS A 61 8.65 7.12 11.69
CA LYS A 61 10.02 7.68 11.62
C LYS A 61 10.50 8.08 13.01
N GLY A 62 11.66 7.57 13.39
CA GLY A 62 12.27 7.84 14.70
C GLY A 62 11.83 6.89 15.82
N PHE A 63 10.89 5.99 15.58
CA PHE A 63 10.49 4.96 16.54
C PHE A 63 11.09 3.61 16.18
N ARG A 64 11.51 2.86 17.18
CA ARG A 64 12.12 1.53 16.98
C ARG A 64 11.09 0.44 16.71
N ASN A 65 9.94 0.55 17.34
CA ASN A 65 8.89 -0.48 17.29
C ASN A 65 7.80 -0.04 16.32
N ALA A 66 7.42 -0.92 15.43
CA ALA A 66 6.27 -0.73 14.58
C ALA A 66 4.97 -0.96 15.37
N LEU A 67 3.91 -0.25 14.98
CA LEU A 67 2.55 -0.49 15.48
C LEU A 67 1.91 -1.56 14.61
N VAL A 68 1.44 -2.63 15.23
CA VAL A 68 0.75 -3.73 14.54
C VAL A 68 -0.72 -3.71 14.91
N SER A 69 -1.58 -3.75 13.90
CA SER A 69 -3.03 -3.84 14.04
C SER A 69 -3.56 -5.01 13.23
N ARG A 70 -4.58 -5.70 13.73
CA ARG A 70 -5.24 -6.83 13.05
C ARG A 70 -6.73 -6.69 13.09
N GLY A 71 -7.38 -7.22 12.07
CA GLY A 71 -8.83 -7.16 12.01
C GLY A 71 -9.40 -7.76 10.74
N GLU A 72 -10.60 -7.34 10.44
CA GLU A 72 -11.39 -7.81 9.31
C GLU A 72 -11.74 -6.64 8.38
N PHE A 73 -11.95 -6.95 7.14
CA PHE A 73 -12.41 -5.98 6.16
C PHE A 73 -13.56 -6.54 5.32
N LEU A 74 -14.39 -5.63 4.84
CA LEU A 74 -15.44 -5.88 3.87
C LEU A 74 -15.45 -4.73 2.87
N VAL A 75 -15.18 -5.06 1.62
CA VAL A 75 -15.29 -4.12 0.49
C VAL A 75 -16.51 -4.49 -0.32
N ALA A 76 -17.47 -3.58 -0.43
CA ALA A 76 -18.63 -3.72 -1.29
C ALA A 76 -18.57 -2.66 -2.39
N ARG A 77 -18.38 -3.09 -3.64
CA ARG A 77 -18.26 -2.18 -4.77
C ARG A 77 -19.51 -1.33 -4.92
N GLY A 78 -19.29 -0.04 -5.03
CA GLY A 78 -20.39 0.92 -5.15
C GLY A 78 -21.10 1.28 -3.84
N GLN A 79 -20.84 0.58 -2.73
CA GLN A 79 -21.39 0.90 -1.41
C GLN A 79 -20.33 1.47 -0.47
N GLY A 80 -19.25 0.70 -0.19
CA GLY A 80 -18.32 1.15 0.81
C GLY A 80 -17.22 0.16 1.16
N VAL A 81 -16.44 0.62 2.11
CA VAL A 81 -15.44 -0.17 2.83
C VAL A 81 -15.80 -0.14 4.31
N TRP A 82 -15.89 -1.30 4.91
CA TRP A 82 -15.95 -1.51 6.34
C TRP A 82 -14.64 -2.15 6.78
N TRP A 83 -13.96 -1.48 7.73
CA TRP A 83 -12.64 -1.85 8.21
C TRP A 83 -12.68 -1.96 9.72
N HIS A 84 -12.66 -3.18 10.24
CA HIS A 84 -12.81 -3.45 11.66
C HIS A 84 -11.50 -3.92 12.25
N THR A 85 -10.84 -3.06 13.00
CA THR A 85 -9.65 -3.37 13.78
C THR A 85 -10.08 -4.03 15.09
N ARG A 86 -9.54 -5.22 15.38
CA ARG A 86 -9.77 -5.94 16.65
C ARG A 86 -8.65 -5.71 17.65
N GLU A 87 -7.42 -5.60 17.12
CA GLU A 87 -6.21 -5.45 17.93
C GLU A 87 -5.36 -4.28 17.44
N PRO A 88 -4.66 -3.55 18.35
CA PRO A 88 -4.69 -3.66 19.82
C PRO A 88 -5.89 -2.96 20.45
N PHE A 89 -6.59 -2.11 19.73
CA PHE A 89 -7.78 -1.39 20.18
C PHE A 89 -8.89 -1.58 19.18
N GLU A 90 -10.03 -2.03 19.66
CA GLU A 90 -11.19 -2.26 18.82
C GLU A 90 -11.74 -0.94 18.29
N THR A 91 -11.86 -0.84 16.97
CA THR A 91 -12.48 0.31 16.29
C THR A 91 -12.94 -0.12 14.90
N THR A 92 -13.98 0.52 14.42
CA THR A 92 -14.49 0.30 13.06
C THR A 92 -14.43 1.59 12.27
N LEU A 93 -13.75 1.56 11.12
CA LEU A 93 -13.81 2.62 10.13
C LEU A 93 -14.79 2.21 9.03
N VAL A 94 -15.73 3.09 8.72
CA VAL A 94 -16.64 2.92 7.59
C VAL A 94 -16.44 4.07 6.61
N VAL A 95 -16.18 3.71 5.36
CA VAL A 95 -16.03 4.65 4.25
C VAL A 95 -17.11 4.34 3.23
N THR A 96 -18.00 5.28 2.98
CA THR A 96 -19.02 5.22 1.92
C THR A 96 -18.75 6.31 0.90
N ARG A 97 -19.54 6.38 -0.16
CA ARG A 97 -19.41 7.48 -1.15
C ARG A 97 -19.62 8.86 -0.55
N THR A 98 -20.43 8.96 0.50
CA THR A 98 -20.85 10.24 1.09
C THR A 98 -20.34 10.48 2.48
N ARG A 99 -19.90 9.44 3.22
CA ARG A 99 -19.52 9.54 4.62
C ARG A 99 -18.25 8.77 4.91
N LEU A 100 -17.46 9.30 5.82
CA LEU A 100 -16.39 8.62 6.51
C LEU A 100 -16.65 8.74 8.00
N PHE A 101 -16.75 7.63 8.71
CA PHE A 101 -16.96 7.66 10.15
C PHE A 101 -16.26 6.48 10.84
N THR A 102 -15.94 6.68 12.09
CA THR A 102 -15.47 5.62 12.98
C THR A 102 -16.57 5.27 13.98
N ARG A 103 -16.65 4.00 14.34
CA ARG A 103 -17.57 3.49 15.34
C ARG A 103 -16.76 2.84 16.46
N ASN A 104 -17.09 3.23 17.69
CA ASN A 104 -16.52 2.65 18.89
C ASN A 104 -17.12 1.27 19.20
N PRO A 105 -16.53 0.46 20.10
CA PRO A 105 -17.06 -0.84 20.48
C PRO A 105 -18.48 -0.78 21.07
N ASP A 106 -18.87 0.34 21.69
CA ASP A 106 -20.22 0.57 22.21
C ASP A 106 -21.26 0.92 21.14
N GLY A 107 -20.83 0.95 19.84
CA GLY A 107 -21.68 1.31 18.72
C GLY A 107 -21.83 2.82 18.47
N SER A 108 -21.33 3.67 19.35
CA SER A 108 -21.37 5.12 19.16
C SER A 108 -20.51 5.54 17.96
N VAL A 109 -21.01 6.53 17.19
CA VAL A 109 -20.26 7.10 16.06
C VAL A 109 -19.34 8.17 16.60
N ALA A 110 -18.04 7.97 16.37
CA ALA A 110 -17.00 8.96 16.57
C ALA A 110 -16.50 9.46 15.21
N ASN A 111 -16.08 10.71 15.11
CA ASN A 111 -15.44 11.28 13.92
C ASN A 111 -16.27 11.06 12.64
N LEU A 112 -17.46 11.64 12.59
CA LEU A 112 -18.24 11.69 11.36
C LEU A 112 -17.70 12.82 10.48
N ALA A 113 -17.24 12.50 9.29
CA ALA A 113 -16.87 13.46 8.26
C ALA A 113 -17.79 13.29 7.03
N ASP A 114 -18.38 14.39 6.61
CA ASP A 114 -19.27 14.42 5.45
C ASP A 114 -18.48 14.81 4.20
N ALA A 115 -18.34 13.86 3.28
CA ALA A 115 -17.64 14.09 2.02
C ALA A 115 -18.36 15.09 1.10
N GLN A 116 -19.64 15.37 1.34
CA GLN A 116 -20.39 16.39 0.57
C GLN A 116 -20.09 17.80 1.08
N ALA A 117 -19.91 17.94 2.41
CA ALA A 117 -19.63 19.23 3.03
C ALA A 117 -18.12 19.60 2.97
N GLU A 118 -17.24 18.60 2.96
CA GLU A 118 -15.79 18.79 3.05
C GLU A 118 -15.06 18.20 1.82
N PRO A 119 -14.62 19.03 0.86
CA PRO A 119 -13.93 18.55 -0.35
C PRO A 119 -12.69 17.71 -0.09
N GLY A 120 -11.94 18.02 0.97
CA GLY A 120 -10.76 17.23 1.36
C GLY A 120 -11.11 15.82 1.82
N VAL A 121 -12.21 15.66 2.56
CA VAL A 121 -12.71 14.34 2.99
C VAL A 121 -13.16 13.52 1.79
N ARG A 122 -13.82 14.15 0.83
CA ARG A 122 -14.22 13.48 -0.42
C ARG A 122 -13.02 12.92 -1.18
N GLN A 123 -11.95 13.70 -1.34
CA GLN A 123 -10.73 13.25 -2.02
C GLN A 123 -10.08 12.06 -1.31
N VAL A 124 -10.02 12.09 0.03
CA VAL A 124 -9.47 10.99 0.83
C VAL A 124 -10.33 9.75 0.69
N ASN A 125 -11.66 9.89 0.75
CA ASN A 125 -12.59 8.77 0.57
C ASN A 125 -12.45 8.14 -0.82
N GLU A 126 -12.43 8.95 -1.88
CA GLU A 126 -12.25 8.46 -3.24
C GLU A 126 -10.92 7.72 -3.40
N LEU A 127 -9.84 8.21 -2.79
CA LEU A 127 -8.54 7.56 -2.82
C LEU A 127 -8.57 6.21 -2.10
N ILE A 128 -9.08 6.16 -0.86
CA ILE A 128 -9.21 4.92 -0.10
C ILE A 128 -10.06 3.90 -0.86
N PHE A 129 -11.19 4.35 -1.42
CA PHE A 129 -12.06 3.52 -2.24
C PHE A 129 -11.34 2.93 -3.45
N SER A 130 -10.65 3.78 -4.21
CA SER A 130 -9.95 3.37 -5.42
C SER A 130 -8.83 2.38 -5.11
N LEU A 131 -8.10 2.60 -4.01
CA LEU A 131 -7.02 1.70 -3.58
C LEU A 131 -7.56 0.34 -3.11
N LEU A 132 -8.57 0.34 -2.24
CA LEU A 132 -9.12 -0.90 -1.68
C LEU A 132 -10.02 -1.66 -2.66
N ALA A 133 -10.73 -0.95 -3.52
CA ALA A 133 -11.51 -1.55 -4.60
C ALA A 133 -10.65 -1.93 -5.82
N ALA A 134 -9.36 -1.58 -5.83
CA ALA A 134 -8.47 -1.68 -6.98
C ALA A 134 -9.12 -1.10 -8.25
N ASP A 135 -9.72 0.09 -8.13
CA ASP A 135 -10.33 0.83 -9.24
C ASP A 135 -9.21 1.49 -10.06
N LEU A 136 -8.71 0.74 -11.03
CA LEU A 136 -7.53 1.12 -11.81
C LEU A 136 -7.77 2.37 -12.68
N ASP A 137 -9.00 2.61 -13.11
CA ASP A 137 -9.31 3.78 -13.94
C ASP A 137 -9.29 5.05 -13.08
N ALA A 138 -9.94 5.03 -11.92
CA ALA A 138 -9.89 6.14 -10.98
C ALA A 138 -8.48 6.41 -10.44
N LEU A 139 -7.66 5.36 -10.31
CA LEU A 139 -6.24 5.49 -9.92
C LEU A 139 -5.40 6.11 -11.06
N ALA A 140 -5.63 5.72 -12.32
CA ALA A 140 -4.88 6.24 -13.47
C ALA A 140 -5.09 7.76 -13.68
N ASP A 141 -6.24 8.29 -13.28
CA ASP A 141 -6.50 9.72 -13.35
C ASP A 141 -5.70 10.55 -12.33
N LYS A 142 -5.38 9.96 -11.19
CA LYS A 142 -4.76 10.66 -10.04
C LYS A 142 -3.29 10.34 -9.83
N PHE A 143 -2.80 9.23 -10.40
CA PHE A 143 -1.45 8.73 -10.18
C PHE A 143 -0.72 8.43 -11.47
N ASP A 144 0.59 8.62 -11.44
CA ASP A 144 1.48 7.93 -12.34
C ASP A 144 1.59 6.48 -11.90
N ILE A 145 1.27 5.56 -12.83
CA ILE A 145 1.21 4.13 -12.56
C ILE A 145 2.36 3.43 -13.28
N ALA A 146 3.18 2.74 -12.50
CA ALA A 146 4.13 1.76 -13.02
C ALA A 146 3.69 0.36 -12.56
N ALA A 147 3.63 -0.58 -13.51
CA ALA A 147 3.31 -1.96 -13.20
C ALA A 147 4.38 -2.90 -13.72
N GLN A 148 4.52 -4.01 -13.02
CA GLN A 148 5.39 -5.10 -13.45
C GLN A 148 4.78 -6.45 -13.11
N PRO A 149 5.01 -7.47 -13.94
CA PRO A 149 4.65 -8.85 -13.59
C PRO A 149 5.54 -9.35 -12.46
N VAL A 150 4.97 -10.16 -11.58
CA VAL A 150 5.68 -10.84 -10.50
C VAL A 150 5.39 -12.35 -10.63
N GLY A 151 6.41 -13.13 -10.99
CA GLY A 151 6.23 -14.53 -11.31
C GLY A 151 5.22 -14.77 -12.44
N ALA A 152 4.59 -15.93 -12.46
CA ALA A 152 3.69 -16.35 -13.54
C ALA A 152 2.32 -15.63 -13.49
N ALA A 153 1.76 -15.43 -12.31
CA ALA A 153 0.40 -14.89 -12.12
C ALA A 153 0.34 -13.55 -11.39
N GLY A 154 1.38 -13.22 -10.62
CA GLY A 154 1.41 -12.04 -9.77
C GLY A 154 1.72 -10.74 -10.53
N TRP A 155 1.35 -9.64 -9.90
CA TRP A 155 1.62 -8.29 -10.37
C TRP A 155 1.99 -7.36 -9.20
N SER A 156 2.70 -6.31 -9.53
CA SER A 156 2.97 -5.18 -8.62
C SER A 156 2.68 -3.88 -9.35
N LEU A 157 2.00 -2.98 -8.65
CA LEU A 157 1.66 -1.62 -9.08
C LEU A 157 2.33 -0.62 -8.15
N VAL A 158 3.02 0.35 -8.72
CA VAL A 158 3.54 1.51 -7.98
C VAL A 158 2.76 2.73 -8.43
N LEU A 159 2.16 3.43 -7.48
CA LEU A 159 1.35 4.61 -7.66
C LEU A 159 2.10 5.81 -7.09
N THR A 160 2.39 6.80 -7.92
CA THR A 160 3.01 8.08 -7.51
C THR A 160 2.00 9.19 -7.74
N PRO A 161 1.66 10.00 -6.71
CA PRO A 161 0.67 11.05 -6.85
C PRO A 161 1.07 12.09 -7.89
N ARG A 162 0.13 12.49 -8.77
CA ARG A 162 0.30 13.63 -9.67
C ARG A 162 -0.08 14.95 -9.00
N ASP A 163 -1.07 14.89 -8.09
CA ASP A 163 -1.54 16.08 -7.39
C ASP A 163 -0.57 16.47 -6.26
N PRO A 164 0.00 17.70 -6.28
CA PRO A 164 0.88 18.20 -5.22
C PRO A 164 0.22 18.21 -3.83
N ALA A 165 -1.11 18.35 -3.74
CA ALA A 165 -1.81 18.29 -2.48
C ALA A 165 -1.78 16.89 -1.87
N VAL A 166 -1.91 15.84 -2.69
CA VAL A 166 -1.77 14.44 -2.27
C VAL A 166 -0.31 14.12 -1.96
N ALA A 167 0.63 14.61 -2.75
CA ALA A 167 2.07 14.39 -2.57
C ALA A 167 2.62 14.95 -1.25
N ARG A 168 1.92 15.89 -0.60
CA ARG A 168 2.28 16.39 0.76
C ARG A 168 2.13 15.31 1.83
N PHE A 169 1.32 14.30 1.59
CA PHE A 169 1.04 13.22 2.56
C PHE A 169 1.56 11.87 2.07
N LEU A 170 1.47 11.59 0.78
CA LEU A 170 1.78 10.32 0.16
C LEU A 170 2.95 10.47 -0.82
N VAL A 171 4.04 9.75 -0.60
CA VAL A 171 5.16 9.66 -1.56
C VAL A 171 4.83 8.65 -2.65
N ARG A 172 4.40 7.46 -2.25
CA ARG A 172 3.94 6.41 -3.15
C ARG A 172 3.09 5.39 -2.41
N ALA A 173 2.27 4.68 -3.17
CA ALA A 173 1.64 3.44 -2.75
C ALA A 173 2.06 2.30 -3.67
N THR A 174 2.35 1.14 -3.10
CA THR A 174 2.65 -0.08 -3.86
C THR A 174 1.60 -1.12 -3.55
N LEU A 175 0.92 -1.62 -4.56
CA LEU A 175 -0.03 -2.72 -4.45
C LEU A 175 0.60 -3.95 -5.08
N ALA A 176 0.36 -5.11 -4.50
CA ALA A 176 0.77 -6.38 -5.08
C ALA A 176 -0.31 -7.44 -4.87
N GLY A 177 -0.41 -8.35 -5.82
CA GLY A 177 -1.39 -9.42 -5.78
C GLY A 177 -1.28 -10.38 -6.95
N GLU A 178 -2.29 -11.21 -7.08
CA GLU A 178 -2.54 -12.12 -8.20
C GLU A 178 -3.96 -11.90 -8.73
N ARG A 179 -4.92 -12.70 -8.28
CA ARG A 179 -6.34 -12.52 -8.57
C ARG A 179 -6.97 -11.41 -7.75
N ASP A 180 -6.45 -11.23 -6.53
CA ASP A 180 -6.88 -10.24 -5.56
C ASP A 180 -5.65 -9.46 -5.08
N VAL A 181 -5.87 -8.31 -4.47
CA VAL A 181 -4.78 -7.54 -3.82
C VAL A 181 -4.36 -8.27 -2.55
N HIS A 182 -3.11 -8.70 -2.46
CA HIS A 182 -2.58 -9.38 -1.28
C HIS A 182 -1.89 -8.40 -0.31
N SER A 183 -1.36 -7.31 -0.84
CA SER A 183 -0.69 -6.33 0.00
C SER A 183 -0.77 -4.91 -0.56
N VAL A 184 -0.75 -3.96 0.36
CA VAL A 184 -0.61 -2.53 0.09
C VAL A 184 0.48 -1.97 0.98
N ARG A 185 1.44 -1.25 0.38
CA ARG A 185 2.47 -0.49 1.09
C ARG A 185 2.29 0.98 0.77
N ILE A 186 2.23 1.80 1.79
CA ILE A 186 2.09 3.26 1.71
C ILE A 186 3.35 3.88 2.31
N GLU A 187 3.98 4.79 1.58
CA GLU A 187 5.12 5.58 2.04
C GLU A 187 4.66 7.03 2.18
N GLU A 188 4.70 7.53 3.40
CA GLU A 188 4.21 8.85 3.74
C GLU A 188 5.33 9.91 3.62
N ALA A 189 5.00 11.14 3.25
CA ALA A 189 5.98 12.21 3.02
C ALA A 189 6.80 12.56 4.28
N ARG A 190 6.28 12.28 5.46
CA ARG A 190 6.99 12.48 6.74
C ARG A 190 8.00 11.39 7.07
N GLY A 191 8.07 10.35 6.24
CA GLY A 191 8.97 9.21 6.38
C GLY A 191 8.38 8.04 7.17
N ASP A 192 7.09 8.07 7.46
CA ASP A 192 6.34 6.93 7.98
C ASP A 192 6.01 5.96 6.85
N ALA A 193 5.80 4.70 7.18
CA ALA A 193 5.36 3.70 6.23
C ALA A 193 4.32 2.77 6.84
N THR A 194 3.31 2.43 6.04
CA THR A 194 2.27 1.49 6.41
C THR A 194 2.32 0.30 5.45
N GLN A 195 2.41 -0.90 5.97
CA GLN A 195 2.28 -2.15 5.23
C GLN A 195 1.00 -2.84 5.66
N ILE A 196 0.13 -3.17 4.72
CA ILE A 196 -1.08 -3.97 4.94
C ILE A 196 -0.92 -5.28 4.20
N ARG A 197 -1.23 -6.39 4.84
CA ARG A 197 -1.35 -7.71 4.24
C ARG A 197 -2.76 -8.22 4.41
N PHE A 198 -3.32 -8.76 3.35
CA PHE A 198 -4.65 -9.34 3.33
C PHE A 198 -4.56 -10.86 3.31
N SER A 199 -5.44 -11.51 4.06
CA SER A 199 -5.53 -12.96 4.15
C SER A 199 -6.98 -13.43 4.22
N HIS A 200 -7.23 -14.74 4.03
CA HIS A 200 -8.55 -15.35 4.09
C HIS A 200 -9.61 -14.64 3.24
N GLN A 201 -9.18 -14.15 2.09
CA GLN A 201 -10.04 -13.39 1.18
C GLN A 201 -11.14 -14.27 0.59
N GLN A 202 -12.38 -13.80 0.72
CA GLN A 202 -13.58 -14.50 0.27
C GLN A 202 -14.39 -13.58 -0.64
N PRO A 203 -14.43 -13.85 -1.94
CA PRO A 203 -15.27 -13.11 -2.87
C PRO A 203 -16.74 -13.56 -2.73
N ALA A 204 -17.67 -12.61 -2.89
CA ALA A 204 -19.10 -12.89 -2.94
C ALA A 204 -19.79 -12.07 -4.05
N ALA A 205 -20.92 -12.55 -4.54
CA ALA A 205 -21.69 -11.89 -5.58
C ALA A 205 -22.55 -10.73 -5.03
N ALA A 206 -22.93 -10.79 -3.76
CA ALA A 206 -23.73 -9.78 -3.09
C ALA A 206 -23.44 -9.75 -1.59
N LEU A 207 -23.79 -8.65 -0.94
CA LEU A 207 -23.78 -8.53 0.52
C LEU A 207 -24.90 -9.36 1.15
N ALA A 208 -24.60 -10.00 2.27
CA ALA A 208 -25.63 -10.52 3.15
C ALA A 208 -26.36 -9.34 3.85
N PRO A 209 -27.61 -9.53 4.32
CA PRO A 209 -28.37 -8.46 4.96
C PRO A 209 -27.67 -7.82 6.18
N ASP A 210 -27.00 -8.62 6.99
CA ASP A 210 -26.21 -8.18 8.15
C ASP A 210 -24.95 -7.43 7.74
N GLU A 211 -24.34 -7.81 6.62
CA GLU A 211 -23.18 -7.10 6.05
C GLU A 211 -23.59 -5.73 5.49
N ALA A 212 -24.75 -5.62 4.85
CA ALA A 212 -25.27 -4.36 4.33
C ALA A 212 -25.54 -3.33 5.44
N ALA A 213 -25.99 -3.78 6.62
CA ALA A 213 -26.21 -2.92 7.77
C ALA A 213 -24.92 -2.27 8.32
N ARG A 214 -23.75 -2.83 8.05
CA ARG A 214 -22.45 -2.29 8.50
C ARG A 214 -22.11 -0.94 7.88
N PHE A 215 -22.73 -0.59 6.76
CA PHE A 215 -22.48 0.67 6.03
C PHE A 215 -23.44 1.82 6.42
N GLN A 216 -24.35 1.60 7.37
CA GLN A 216 -25.38 2.55 7.80
C GLN A 216 -24.95 3.38 9.01
#